data_93786c8c0410b8654c346fa8646aa44a
#
_entry.id   93786c8c0410b8654c346fa8646aa44a
#
_cell.length_a   1.000
_cell.length_b   1.000
_cell.length_c   1.000
_cell.angle_alpha   90.00
_cell.angle_beta   90.00
_cell.angle_gamma   90.00
#
_symmetry.space_group_name_H-M   'P 1'
#
loop_
_entity.id
_entity.type
_entity.pdbx_description
1 polymer ?
#
loop_
_entity_poly.entity_id
_entity_poly.type
_entity_poly.pdbx_seq_one_letter_code
_entity_poly.pdbx_strand_id
1 'polypeptide(L)'
;MFGLFFYIMKNFFIVILIFLSSTSIYSQVTRSIEAESSVVTNHFVTVNGTRIPYSATAGTLPVWSDDDKAVATLFYTYYKRSDVKDIKNRPIFFSFNGGPGAASIWMHMGYTSPRTLNIDDEGYPVQPYGIKDNPYSIIDVADIVYVNPVNVGLSRILDKDYDRSKFFGVNSDIEYLAQWIEDFINKYNRWLSPKYLIGESYGTTRCSGLALELQSRYHTTYLNGVILVSPTGLGIDRDGPVGSALRLPYFAATAWYHDKLDDDLQKMELLDLLEVVEKFTVEEFLPAITLGNSITDEKRLEIAKIASKYSGLSARDFIDNNLDVTDQYFWKKLLYDEGFILGRLDSRYRGIDKKNSGVSVGSYPELDAWDHAFTPAMQYYLNNELNYKTNMNYNVWGNVRPWNRDNDRTGDNLRQAMAKNPFLNVMIQSGYYDGATQYFDAKYTMWHIDPSGKMKDRLSFKGYESGHMMYLRREDLKNSNDDIREFIKNTIPTVPAKY
;
A
#
# COMPACT_ATOMS: atom_id res chain seq x y z
N MET A 1 -64.56 -16.83 -54.57
CA MET A 1 -63.46 -15.86 -54.39
C MET A 1 -63.23 -15.39 -52.94
N PHE A 2 -64.27 -15.24 -52.12
CA PHE A 2 -64.16 -14.78 -50.73
C PHE A 2 -63.56 -15.82 -49.79
N GLY A 3 -63.71 -17.13 -49.98
CA GLY A 3 -63.13 -18.13 -49.04
C GLY A 3 -61.61 -18.28 -49.09
N LEU A 4 -61.00 -18.05 -50.25
CA LEU A 4 -59.56 -18.17 -50.44
C LEU A 4 -58.83 -17.00 -49.81
N PHE A 5 -59.45 -15.81 -49.81
CA PHE A 5 -58.88 -14.59 -49.21
C PHE A 5 -58.84 -14.68 -47.69
N PHE A 6 -59.84 -15.25 -47.04
CA PHE A 6 -59.86 -15.46 -45.59
C PHE A 6 -58.86 -16.54 -45.12
N TYR A 7 -58.66 -17.58 -45.96
CA TYR A 7 -57.67 -18.63 -45.65
C TYR A 7 -56.21 -18.09 -45.71
N ILE A 8 -55.91 -17.26 -46.70
CA ILE A 8 -54.60 -16.62 -46.86
C ILE A 8 -54.35 -15.59 -45.74
N MET A 9 -55.34 -14.78 -45.37
CA MET A 9 -55.21 -13.82 -44.25
C MET A 9 -55.01 -14.52 -42.91
N LYS A 10 -55.75 -15.64 -42.66
CA LYS A 10 -55.64 -16.39 -41.41
C LYS A 10 -54.20 -17.01 -41.24
N ASN A 11 -53.68 -17.55 -42.32
CA ASN A 11 -52.31 -18.12 -42.32
C ASN A 11 -51.25 -17.04 -42.28
N PHE A 12 -51.46 -15.85 -42.82
CA PHE A 12 -50.54 -14.71 -42.74
C PHE A 12 -50.48 -14.15 -41.32
N PHE A 13 -51.59 -14.09 -40.59
CA PHE A 13 -51.62 -13.70 -39.17
C PHE A 13 -50.93 -14.73 -38.25
N ILE A 14 -51.10 -16.04 -38.54
CA ILE A 14 -50.44 -17.11 -37.80
C ILE A 14 -48.91 -17.06 -38.01
N VAL A 15 -48.44 -16.79 -39.23
CA VAL A 15 -47.02 -16.63 -39.55
C VAL A 15 -46.44 -15.37 -38.87
N ILE A 16 -47.18 -14.25 -38.81
CA ILE A 16 -46.76 -13.04 -38.10
C ILE A 16 -46.71 -13.28 -36.58
N LEU A 17 -47.67 -14.02 -36.01
CA LEU A 17 -47.65 -14.38 -34.58
C LEU A 17 -46.49 -15.32 -34.23
N ILE A 18 -46.09 -16.22 -35.11
CA ILE A 18 -44.94 -17.12 -34.90
C ILE A 18 -43.62 -16.34 -35.06
N PHE A 19 -43.56 -15.35 -35.95
CA PHE A 19 -42.38 -14.48 -36.08
C PHE A 19 -42.22 -13.49 -34.91
N LEU A 20 -43.32 -13.09 -34.26
CA LEU A 20 -43.27 -12.22 -33.06
C LEU A 20 -42.92 -12.99 -31.77
N SER A 21 -43.06 -14.34 -31.77
CA SER A 21 -42.72 -15.17 -30.62
C SER A 21 -41.27 -15.68 -30.63
N SER A 22 -40.47 -15.38 -31.69
CA SER A 22 -39.05 -15.78 -31.77
C SER A 22 -38.05 -14.66 -31.56
N THR A 23 -38.46 -13.55 -30.93
CA THR A 23 -37.46 -12.66 -30.29
C THR A 23 -36.91 -13.40 -29.10
N SER A 24 -35.88 -14.21 -29.33
CA SER A 24 -35.01 -14.70 -28.27
C SER A 24 -34.48 -13.45 -27.57
N ILE A 25 -35.05 -13.16 -26.41
CA ILE A 25 -34.43 -12.20 -25.50
C ILE A 25 -33.10 -12.87 -25.12
N TYR A 26 -32.06 -12.59 -25.88
CA TYR A 26 -30.70 -12.83 -25.41
C TYR A 26 -30.53 -11.94 -24.18
N SER A 27 -30.87 -12.47 -23.03
CA SER A 27 -30.47 -11.88 -21.77
C SER A 27 -28.94 -11.76 -21.85
N GLN A 28 -28.44 -10.56 -22.06
CA GLN A 28 -27.02 -10.33 -21.93
C GLN A 28 -26.62 -10.76 -20.52
N VAL A 29 -25.84 -11.82 -20.43
CA VAL A 29 -25.26 -12.24 -19.16
C VAL A 29 -24.30 -11.13 -18.72
N THR A 30 -24.70 -10.33 -17.73
CA THR A 30 -23.87 -9.29 -17.14
C THR A 30 -23.24 -9.80 -15.86
N ARG A 31 -21.98 -9.47 -15.66
CA ARG A 31 -21.31 -9.69 -14.37
C ARG A 31 -21.89 -8.71 -13.34
N SER A 32 -22.28 -9.23 -12.20
CA SER A 32 -22.82 -8.42 -11.09
C SER A 32 -22.21 -8.86 -9.76
N ILE A 33 -22.21 -7.95 -8.79
CA ILE A 33 -21.81 -8.21 -7.42
C ILE A 33 -22.93 -7.70 -6.51
N GLU A 34 -23.21 -8.44 -5.43
CA GLU A 34 -24.20 -8.03 -4.44
C GLU A 34 -23.66 -6.86 -3.60
N ALA A 35 -24.55 -5.92 -3.26
CA ALA A 35 -24.21 -4.77 -2.44
C ALA A 35 -23.67 -5.21 -1.08
N GLU A 36 -24.29 -6.23 -0.49
CA GLU A 36 -23.89 -6.83 0.78
C GLU A 36 -23.91 -8.36 0.67
N SER A 37 -22.79 -8.98 0.99
CA SER A 37 -22.65 -10.44 1.01
C SER A 37 -21.56 -10.87 2.00
N SER A 38 -21.61 -12.11 2.44
CA SER A 38 -20.52 -12.67 3.23
C SER A 38 -20.47 -14.20 3.16
N VAL A 39 -19.28 -14.74 3.06
CA VAL A 39 -18.96 -16.16 3.22
C VAL A 39 -17.97 -16.29 4.35
N VAL A 40 -18.26 -17.17 5.32
CA VAL A 40 -17.40 -17.40 6.49
C VAL A 40 -16.81 -18.81 6.40
N THR A 41 -15.51 -18.90 6.53
CA THR A 41 -14.77 -20.17 6.62
C THR A 41 -13.93 -20.22 7.88
N ASN A 42 -13.68 -21.43 8.42
CA ASN A 42 -12.92 -21.61 9.65
C ASN A 42 -11.61 -22.33 9.36
N HIS A 43 -10.54 -21.83 9.96
CA HIS A 43 -9.18 -22.24 9.69
C HIS A 43 -8.33 -22.29 10.95
N PHE A 44 -7.09 -22.76 10.77
CA PHE A 44 -6.02 -22.70 11.76
C PHE A 44 -4.75 -22.20 11.11
N VAL A 45 -3.92 -21.52 11.87
CA VAL A 45 -2.56 -21.16 11.52
C VAL A 45 -1.65 -21.34 12.73
N THR A 46 -0.40 -21.72 12.50
CA THR A 46 0.59 -21.77 13.58
C THR A 46 1.43 -20.49 13.55
N VAL A 47 1.30 -19.66 14.58
CA VAL A 47 2.04 -18.40 14.73
C VAL A 47 2.96 -18.51 15.94
N ASN A 48 4.25 -18.29 15.75
CA ASN A 48 5.26 -18.38 16.80
C ASN A 48 5.15 -19.70 17.63
N GLY A 49 4.89 -20.82 16.93
CA GLY A 49 4.73 -22.15 17.53
C GLY A 49 3.37 -22.42 18.17
N THR A 50 2.45 -21.46 18.22
CA THR A 50 1.11 -21.62 18.78
C THR A 50 0.07 -21.80 17.68
N ARG A 51 -0.73 -22.86 17.75
CA ARG A 51 -1.84 -23.10 16.82
C ARG A 51 -3.04 -22.23 17.19
N ILE A 52 -3.46 -21.36 16.29
CA ILE A 52 -4.49 -20.35 16.48
C ILE A 52 -5.68 -20.66 15.57
N PRO A 53 -6.89 -20.88 16.13
CA PRO A 53 -8.12 -20.98 15.35
C PRO A 53 -8.59 -19.60 14.94
N TYR A 54 -9.02 -19.44 13.67
CA TYR A 54 -9.59 -18.21 13.17
C TYR A 54 -10.72 -18.46 12.18
N SER A 55 -11.62 -17.48 12.08
CA SER A 55 -12.58 -17.38 10.99
C SER A 55 -12.11 -16.35 9.98
N ALA A 56 -12.30 -16.66 8.69
CA ALA A 56 -12.11 -15.74 7.58
C ALA A 56 -13.47 -15.42 6.97
N THR A 57 -13.84 -14.14 6.94
CA THR A 57 -15.05 -13.65 6.27
C THR A 57 -14.65 -12.92 5.00
N ALA A 58 -15.00 -13.45 3.83
CA ALA A 58 -14.90 -12.76 2.55
C ALA A 58 -16.28 -12.25 2.16
N GLY A 59 -16.40 -10.96 1.83
CA GLY A 59 -17.72 -10.40 1.56
C GLY A 59 -17.68 -8.98 1.03
N THR A 60 -18.86 -8.43 0.83
CA THR A 60 -19.09 -7.06 0.40
C THR A 60 -19.89 -6.29 1.45
N LEU A 61 -19.64 -4.99 1.55
CA LEU A 61 -20.40 -4.07 2.37
C LEU A 61 -20.61 -2.76 1.58
N PRO A 62 -21.84 -2.22 1.52
CA PRO A 62 -22.16 -1.07 0.71
C PRO A 62 -21.48 0.23 1.18
N VAL A 63 -21.33 1.15 0.23
CA VAL A 63 -21.12 2.58 0.47
C VAL A 63 -22.44 3.27 0.15
N TRP A 64 -22.89 4.10 1.07
CA TRP A 64 -24.17 4.78 0.99
C TRP A 64 -24.02 6.22 0.48
N SER A 65 -24.99 6.66 -0.32
CA SER A 65 -25.17 8.09 -0.63
C SER A 65 -25.84 8.81 0.54
N ASP A 66 -25.92 10.14 0.43
CA ASP A 66 -26.63 10.98 1.42
C ASP A 66 -28.17 10.66 1.49
N ASP A 67 -28.71 10.00 0.46
CA ASP A 67 -30.11 9.52 0.38
C ASP A 67 -30.28 8.05 0.82
N ASP A 68 -29.34 7.48 1.53
CA ASP A 68 -29.34 6.08 1.99
C ASP A 68 -29.45 5.04 0.87
N LYS A 69 -28.93 5.33 -0.33
CA LYS A 69 -28.85 4.39 -1.45
C LYS A 69 -27.47 3.78 -1.54
N ALA A 70 -27.39 2.48 -1.76
CA ALA A 70 -26.12 1.80 -2.01
C ALA A 70 -25.57 2.20 -3.40
N VAL A 71 -24.56 3.07 -3.43
CA VAL A 71 -23.93 3.61 -4.66
C VAL A 71 -22.67 2.86 -5.09
N ALA A 72 -22.02 2.20 -4.16
CA ALA A 72 -20.90 1.30 -4.40
C ALA A 72 -20.89 0.18 -3.38
N THR A 73 -20.06 -0.84 -3.61
CA THR A 73 -19.78 -1.85 -2.59
C THR A 73 -18.31 -2.14 -2.51
N LEU A 74 -17.80 -2.27 -1.28
CA LEU A 74 -16.41 -2.63 -1.04
C LEU A 74 -16.30 -4.10 -0.66
N PHE A 75 -15.42 -4.80 -1.37
CA PHE A 75 -15.01 -6.15 -1.01
C PHE A 75 -13.98 -6.09 0.11
N TYR A 76 -14.15 -6.93 1.11
CA TYR A 76 -13.22 -7.06 2.23
C TYR A 76 -12.96 -8.52 2.57
N THR A 77 -11.82 -8.77 3.22
CA THR A 77 -11.53 -10.04 3.91
C THR A 77 -11.24 -9.74 5.37
N TYR A 78 -12.02 -10.31 6.27
CA TYR A 78 -11.90 -10.11 7.70
C TYR A 78 -11.45 -11.38 8.40
N TYR A 79 -10.30 -11.34 9.04
CA TYR A 79 -9.75 -12.42 9.86
C TYR A 79 -9.99 -12.13 11.34
N LYS A 80 -10.64 -13.07 11.99
CA LYS A 80 -11.00 -12.98 13.42
C LYS A 80 -10.53 -14.24 14.14
N ARG A 81 -9.77 -14.08 15.21
CA ARG A 81 -9.42 -15.18 16.08
C ARG A 81 -10.68 -15.72 16.78
N SER A 82 -10.91 -17.05 16.71
CA SER A 82 -12.19 -17.67 17.08
C SER A 82 -12.30 -18.05 18.55
N ASP A 83 -11.18 -18.25 19.26
CA ASP A 83 -11.14 -18.65 20.66
C ASP A 83 -11.15 -17.48 21.67
N VAL A 84 -11.21 -16.23 21.17
CA VAL A 84 -11.32 -15.02 22.00
C VAL A 84 -12.77 -14.67 22.26
N LYS A 85 -13.18 -14.66 23.53
CA LYS A 85 -14.55 -14.32 23.95
C LYS A 85 -14.75 -12.82 24.16
N ASP A 86 -13.76 -12.15 24.74
CA ASP A 86 -13.81 -10.69 24.99
C ASP A 86 -13.16 -9.92 23.85
N ILE A 87 -13.98 -9.46 22.92
CA ILE A 87 -13.55 -8.66 21.77
C ILE A 87 -13.24 -7.19 22.12
N LYS A 88 -13.62 -6.70 23.31
CA LYS A 88 -13.40 -5.31 23.75
C LYS A 88 -11.90 -4.98 23.85
N ASN A 89 -11.12 -5.96 24.32
CA ASN A 89 -9.68 -5.82 24.51
C ASN A 89 -8.88 -6.32 23.30
N ARG A 90 -9.57 -6.77 22.23
CA ARG A 90 -8.91 -7.30 21.07
C ARG A 90 -8.79 -6.23 19.97
N PRO A 91 -7.58 -5.83 19.59
CA PRO A 91 -7.33 -4.89 18.51
C PRO A 91 -7.96 -5.30 17.18
N ILE A 92 -8.37 -4.29 16.40
CA ILE A 92 -8.79 -4.47 15.02
C ILE A 92 -7.98 -3.54 14.10
N PHE A 93 -7.44 -4.10 13.03
CA PHE A 93 -6.71 -3.38 11.99
C PHE A 93 -7.55 -3.26 10.72
N PHE A 94 -7.54 -2.07 10.11
CA PHE A 94 -8.00 -1.87 8.74
C PHE A 94 -6.78 -1.63 7.86
N SER A 95 -6.59 -2.48 6.86
CA SER A 95 -5.38 -2.56 6.03
C SER A 95 -5.67 -2.17 4.58
N PHE A 96 -4.79 -1.32 4.01
CA PHE A 96 -4.90 -0.78 2.67
C PHE A 96 -3.57 -0.83 1.92
N ASN A 97 -3.57 -1.28 0.66
CA ASN A 97 -2.52 -0.92 -0.28
C ASN A 97 -2.77 0.46 -0.88
N GLY A 98 -1.84 0.90 -1.72
CA GLY A 98 -1.79 2.25 -2.29
C GLY A 98 -2.26 2.38 -3.73
N GLY A 99 -1.43 2.94 -4.55
CA GLY A 99 -1.61 3.17 -5.96
C GLY A 99 -1.92 4.62 -6.37
N PRO A 100 -3.13 5.17 -6.17
CA PRO A 100 -4.29 4.85 -5.34
C PRO A 100 -5.21 3.70 -5.82
N GLY A 101 -5.06 3.23 -7.04
CA GLY A 101 -5.93 2.21 -7.64
C GLY A 101 -5.46 0.77 -7.44
N ALA A 102 -4.62 0.46 -6.47
CA ALA A 102 -4.20 -0.89 -6.16
C ALA A 102 -5.15 -1.58 -5.18
N ALA A 103 -5.45 -2.86 -5.44
CA ALA A 103 -6.14 -3.72 -4.48
C ALA A 103 -5.23 -4.02 -3.29
N SER A 104 -5.83 -4.33 -2.12
CA SER A 104 -5.05 -4.66 -0.91
C SER A 104 -4.40 -6.05 -0.96
N ILE A 105 -4.01 -6.51 -2.14
CA ILE A 105 -3.51 -7.86 -2.39
C ILE A 105 -2.12 -8.11 -1.80
N TRP A 106 -1.21 -7.14 -1.89
CA TRP A 106 0.16 -7.30 -1.38
C TRP A 106 0.20 -7.31 0.13
N MET A 107 -0.45 -6.34 0.79
CA MET A 107 -0.61 -6.33 2.25
C MET A 107 -1.33 -7.57 2.75
N HIS A 108 -2.32 -8.07 1.98
CA HIS A 108 -3.11 -9.24 2.33
C HIS A 108 -2.30 -10.53 2.17
N MET A 109 -1.69 -10.76 1.00
CA MET A 109 -1.03 -12.03 0.69
C MET A 109 0.48 -12.05 1.02
N GLY A 110 1.04 -10.93 1.45
CA GLY A 110 2.47 -10.80 1.74
C GLY A 110 2.79 -10.50 3.19
N TYR A 111 1.90 -9.86 3.95
CA TYR A 111 2.30 -9.24 5.20
C TYR A 111 1.64 -9.85 6.45
N THR A 112 0.54 -9.26 6.91
CA THR A 112 0.02 -9.50 8.27
C THR A 112 -0.99 -10.64 8.35
N SER A 113 -1.51 -11.15 7.23
CA SER A 113 -2.58 -12.16 7.21
C SER A 113 -2.10 -13.56 7.64
N PRO A 114 -3.03 -14.45 8.02
CA PRO A 114 -2.69 -15.84 8.36
C PRO A 114 -2.12 -16.66 7.20
N ARG A 115 -2.34 -16.22 5.95
CA ARG A 115 -1.84 -16.88 4.74
C ARG A 115 -0.93 -15.94 3.97
N THR A 116 0.13 -16.46 3.39
CA THR A 116 1.09 -15.68 2.61
C THR A 116 1.42 -16.37 1.29
N LEU A 117 1.89 -15.58 0.33
CA LEU A 117 2.37 -16.07 -0.96
C LEU A 117 3.51 -17.07 -0.79
N ASN A 118 3.58 -18.08 -1.66
CA ASN A 118 4.71 -18.99 -1.70
C ASN A 118 5.90 -18.32 -2.41
N ILE A 119 6.75 -17.70 -1.60
CA ILE A 119 8.00 -17.03 -2.00
C ILE A 119 9.16 -17.63 -1.22
N ASP A 120 10.38 -17.44 -1.72
CA ASP A 120 11.61 -17.80 -1.01
C ASP A 120 11.93 -16.81 0.13
N ASP A 121 13.06 -16.97 0.78
CA ASP A 121 13.41 -16.15 1.94
C ASP A 121 13.79 -14.71 1.56
N GLU A 122 14.16 -14.46 0.30
CA GLU A 122 14.49 -13.12 -0.23
C GLU A 122 13.34 -12.43 -0.98
N GLY A 123 12.18 -13.10 -1.11
CA GLY A 123 10.97 -12.52 -1.69
C GLY A 123 10.72 -12.90 -3.15
N TYR A 124 11.50 -13.81 -3.74
CA TYR A 124 11.26 -14.25 -5.11
C TYR A 124 10.16 -15.32 -5.16
N PRO A 125 9.19 -15.19 -6.08
CA PRO A 125 8.13 -16.18 -6.25
C PRO A 125 8.64 -17.54 -6.67
N VAL A 126 8.14 -18.59 -6.00
CA VAL A 126 8.49 -19.98 -6.26
C VAL A 126 7.36 -20.69 -7.00
N GLN A 127 7.68 -21.41 -8.08
CA GLN A 127 6.70 -22.22 -8.80
C GLN A 127 6.59 -23.65 -8.19
N PRO A 128 5.38 -24.26 -8.18
CA PRO A 128 4.11 -23.67 -8.61
C PRO A 128 3.68 -22.54 -7.68
N TYR A 129 3.12 -21.46 -8.26
CA TYR A 129 2.62 -20.34 -7.46
C TYR A 129 1.49 -20.80 -6.55
N GLY A 130 1.44 -20.25 -5.35
CA GLY A 130 0.45 -20.67 -4.37
C GLY A 130 0.60 -19.88 -3.07
N ILE A 131 -0.06 -20.38 -2.06
CA ILE A 131 -0.09 -19.81 -0.71
C ILE A 131 0.35 -20.82 0.34
N LYS A 132 0.87 -20.32 1.43
CA LYS A 132 1.30 -21.09 2.60
C LYS A 132 0.87 -20.42 3.90
N ASP A 133 0.98 -21.09 5.02
CA ASP A 133 0.78 -20.47 6.34
C ASP A 133 1.79 -19.36 6.57
N ASN A 134 1.34 -18.27 7.18
CA ASN A 134 2.20 -17.20 7.64
C ASN A 134 2.53 -17.40 9.12
N PRO A 135 3.70 -17.91 9.48
CA PRO A 135 4.07 -18.17 10.86
C PRO A 135 4.31 -16.90 11.68
N TYR A 136 4.29 -15.73 11.03
CA TYR A 136 4.53 -14.43 11.65
C TYR A 136 3.29 -13.52 11.66
N SER A 137 2.13 -14.01 11.14
CA SER A 137 0.87 -13.26 11.14
C SER A 137 0.56 -12.66 12.50
N ILE A 138 -0.01 -11.43 12.50
CA ILE A 138 -0.44 -10.76 13.75
C ILE A 138 -1.81 -11.25 14.27
N ILE A 139 -2.37 -12.33 13.69
CA ILE A 139 -3.65 -12.89 14.15
C ILE A 139 -3.60 -13.38 15.61
N ASP A 140 -2.42 -13.58 16.16
CA ASP A 140 -2.23 -13.88 17.57
C ASP A 140 -2.63 -12.72 18.49
N VAL A 141 -2.39 -11.47 18.09
CA VAL A 141 -2.61 -10.26 18.89
C VAL A 141 -3.74 -9.36 18.40
N ALA A 142 -4.14 -9.44 17.12
CA ALA A 142 -5.14 -8.56 16.52
C ALA A 142 -6.03 -9.30 15.50
N ASP A 143 -7.23 -8.77 15.26
CA ASP A 143 -8.06 -9.10 14.10
C ASP A 143 -7.75 -8.15 12.96
N ILE A 144 -7.91 -8.57 11.69
CA ILE A 144 -7.43 -7.81 10.54
C ILE A 144 -8.50 -7.76 9.45
N VAL A 145 -8.73 -6.59 8.90
CA VAL A 145 -9.66 -6.33 7.77
C VAL A 145 -8.86 -5.78 6.60
N TYR A 146 -8.77 -6.53 5.50
CA TYR A 146 -8.23 -6.05 4.24
C TYR A 146 -9.36 -5.47 3.40
N VAL A 147 -9.27 -4.19 3.08
CA VAL A 147 -10.32 -3.45 2.38
C VAL A 147 -9.83 -3.10 0.97
N ASN A 148 -10.64 -3.44 -0.03
CA ASN A 148 -10.40 -2.99 -1.40
C ASN A 148 -11.24 -1.73 -1.64
N PRO A 149 -10.63 -0.56 -1.88
CA PRO A 149 -11.35 0.66 -2.24
C PRO A 149 -12.22 0.51 -3.51
N VAL A 150 -13.07 1.49 -3.80
CA VAL A 150 -13.98 1.44 -4.96
C VAL A 150 -13.22 1.16 -6.27
N ASN A 151 -13.76 0.27 -7.10
CA ASN A 151 -13.23 -0.22 -8.39
C ASN A 151 -11.95 -1.07 -8.33
N VAL A 152 -11.38 -1.33 -7.17
CA VAL A 152 -10.22 -2.25 -7.05
C VAL A 152 -10.64 -3.58 -6.45
N GLY A 153 -9.85 -4.62 -6.64
CA GLY A 153 -10.20 -5.97 -6.24
C GLY A 153 -11.57 -6.39 -6.82
N LEU A 154 -12.46 -6.83 -5.96
CA LEU A 154 -13.86 -7.13 -6.32
C LEU A 154 -14.83 -5.97 -6.05
N SER A 155 -14.37 -4.86 -5.48
CA SER A 155 -15.19 -3.67 -5.20
C SER A 155 -15.68 -3.01 -6.48
N ARG A 156 -16.94 -2.55 -6.50
CA ARG A 156 -17.57 -1.95 -7.70
C ARG A 156 -18.47 -0.78 -7.33
N ILE A 157 -18.59 0.16 -8.27
CA ILE A 157 -19.69 1.12 -8.33
C ILE A 157 -20.94 0.34 -8.69
N LEU A 158 -22.02 0.50 -7.95
CA LEU A 158 -23.32 -0.14 -8.17
C LEU A 158 -24.23 0.75 -9.03
N ASP A 159 -24.26 2.05 -8.71
CA ASP A 159 -25.01 3.05 -9.47
C ASP A 159 -24.07 3.69 -10.52
N LYS A 160 -24.28 3.36 -11.80
CA LYS A 160 -23.44 3.85 -12.91
C LYS A 160 -23.60 5.35 -13.18
N ASP A 161 -24.70 5.93 -12.74
CA ASP A 161 -25.04 7.34 -12.94
C ASP A 161 -24.54 8.19 -11.76
N TYR A 162 -24.06 7.57 -10.69
CA TYR A 162 -23.49 8.25 -9.54
C TYR A 162 -22.16 8.94 -9.90
N ASP A 163 -21.98 10.15 -9.40
CA ASP A 163 -20.80 10.96 -9.71
C ASP A 163 -19.49 10.28 -9.24
N ARG A 164 -18.64 9.92 -10.19
CA ARG A 164 -17.36 9.27 -9.94
C ARG A 164 -16.40 10.12 -9.10
N SER A 165 -16.54 11.46 -9.12
CA SER A 165 -15.71 12.35 -8.31
C SER A 165 -15.92 12.16 -6.81
N LYS A 166 -17.06 11.59 -6.41
CA LYS A 166 -17.38 11.21 -5.03
C LYS A 166 -16.56 10.01 -4.51
N PHE A 167 -15.80 9.33 -5.40
CA PHE A 167 -14.94 8.20 -5.03
C PHE A 167 -13.47 8.47 -5.32
N PHE A 168 -13.15 9.21 -6.40
CA PHE A 168 -11.80 9.26 -6.96
C PHE A 168 -11.12 10.61 -6.71
N GLY A 169 -10.59 10.76 -5.53
CA GLY A 169 -9.81 11.88 -5.06
C GLY A 169 -9.37 11.66 -3.63
N VAL A 170 -8.41 12.45 -3.14
CA VAL A 170 -7.87 12.27 -1.78
C VAL A 170 -8.96 12.39 -0.74
N ASN A 171 -9.74 13.48 -0.76
CA ASN A 171 -10.80 13.72 0.21
C ASN A 171 -11.96 12.74 0.05
N SER A 172 -12.41 12.50 -1.20
CA SER A 172 -13.52 11.58 -1.46
C SER A 172 -13.19 10.15 -1.03
N ASP A 173 -11.94 9.69 -1.27
CA ASP A 173 -11.46 8.38 -0.85
C ASP A 173 -11.47 8.25 0.68
N ILE A 174 -11.04 9.27 1.39
CA ILE A 174 -11.04 9.32 2.87
C ILE A 174 -12.48 9.32 3.42
N GLU A 175 -13.37 10.13 2.84
CA GLU A 175 -14.74 10.34 3.30
C GLU A 175 -15.57 9.05 3.23
N TYR A 176 -15.65 8.39 2.05
CA TYR A 176 -16.44 7.17 1.95
C TYR A 176 -15.81 5.99 2.71
N LEU A 177 -14.46 5.93 2.79
CA LEU A 177 -13.81 4.89 3.58
C LEU A 177 -14.04 5.08 5.08
N ALA A 178 -14.10 6.31 5.58
CA ALA A 178 -14.42 6.56 6.98
C ALA A 178 -15.85 6.12 7.31
N GLN A 179 -16.85 6.45 6.45
CA GLN A 179 -18.22 5.94 6.58
C GLN A 179 -18.24 4.42 6.59
N TRP A 180 -17.59 3.79 5.62
CA TRP A 180 -17.54 2.33 5.49
C TRP A 180 -16.91 1.66 6.72
N ILE A 181 -15.85 2.24 7.30
CA ILE A 181 -15.21 1.72 8.52
C ILE A 181 -16.20 1.78 9.69
N GLU A 182 -16.96 2.87 9.85
CA GLU A 182 -17.99 2.98 10.90
C GLU A 182 -19.11 1.94 10.72
N ASP A 183 -19.58 1.73 9.49
CA ASP A 183 -20.57 0.69 9.16
C ASP A 183 -20.03 -0.71 9.46
N PHE A 184 -18.76 -0.98 9.14
CA PHE A 184 -18.09 -2.23 9.48
C PHE A 184 -17.98 -2.44 10.99
N ILE A 185 -17.56 -1.43 11.72
CA ILE A 185 -17.47 -1.43 13.19
C ILE A 185 -18.83 -1.72 13.81
N ASN A 186 -19.87 -1.11 13.28
CA ASN A 186 -21.26 -1.32 13.72
C ASN A 186 -21.72 -2.76 13.42
N LYS A 187 -21.56 -3.24 12.19
CA LYS A 187 -21.94 -4.58 11.77
C LYS A 187 -21.32 -5.68 12.63
N TYR A 188 -20.04 -5.54 12.96
CA TYR A 188 -19.27 -6.54 13.70
C TYR A 188 -19.13 -6.24 15.19
N ASN A 189 -19.85 -5.21 15.70
CA ASN A 189 -19.86 -4.78 17.09
C ASN A 189 -18.44 -4.54 17.66
N ARG A 190 -17.63 -3.75 16.93
CA ARG A 190 -16.23 -3.48 17.27
C ARG A 190 -16.02 -2.07 17.86
N TRP A 191 -17.09 -1.42 18.35
CA TRP A 191 -17.03 -0.06 18.91
C TRP A 191 -16.03 0.08 20.06
N LEU A 192 -15.94 -0.91 20.93
CA LEU A 192 -15.07 -0.88 22.11
C LEU A 192 -13.67 -1.42 21.88
N SER A 193 -13.40 -2.04 20.72
CA SER A 193 -12.08 -2.58 20.38
C SER A 193 -11.06 -1.47 20.18
N PRO A 194 -9.78 -1.64 20.60
CA PRO A 194 -8.69 -0.79 20.14
C PRO A 194 -8.58 -0.84 18.61
N LYS A 195 -8.46 0.32 17.97
CA LYS A 195 -8.53 0.45 16.51
C LYS A 195 -7.23 0.97 15.92
N TYR A 196 -6.81 0.35 14.83
CA TYR A 196 -5.59 0.66 14.13
C TYR A 196 -5.83 0.77 12.63
N LEU A 197 -5.09 1.66 11.98
CA LEU A 197 -4.98 1.72 10.53
C LEU A 197 -3.57 1.29 10.13
N ILE A 198 -3.45 0.53 9.05
CA ILE A 198 -2.18 0.21 8.43
C ILE A 198 -2.30 0.40 6.92
N GLY A 199 -1.41 1.19 6.33
CA GLY A 199 -1.43 1.49 4.92
C GLY A 199 -0.05 1.45 4.30
N GLU A 200 0.04 1.00 3.05
CA GLU A 200 1.27 0.98 2.28
C GLU A 200 1.21 1.97 1.13
N SER A 201 2.33 2.67 0.86
CA SER A 201 2.44 3.59 -0.27
C SER A 201 1.36 4.68 -0.20
N TYR A 202 0.55 4.88 -1.24
CA TYR A 202 -0.62 5.78 -1.18
C TYR A 202 -1.61 5.40 -0.06
N GLY A 203 -1.64 4.14 0.40
CA GLY A 203 -2.41 3.74 1.59
C GLY A 203 -2.05 4.51 2.85
N THR A 204 -0.84 5.06 2.94
CA THR A 204 -0.40 5.93 4.04
C THR A 204 -1.07 7.29 3.99
N THR A 205 -1.28 7.86 2.80
CA THR A 205 -2.12 9.05 2.58
C THR A 205 -3.55 8.80 3.07
N ARG A 206 -4.16 7.63 2.73
CA ARG A 206 -5.47 7.22 3.26
C ARG A 206 -5.49 7.17 4.77
N CYS A 207 -4.58 6.41 5.37
CA CYS A 207 -4.53 6.22 6.82
C CYS A 207 -4.34 7.54 7.58
N SER A 208 -3.51 8.43 7.04
CA SER A 208 -3.25 9.75 7.62
C SER A 208 -4.50 10.65 7.59
N GLY A 209 -5.23 10.66 6.47
CA GLY A 209 -6.48 11.40 6.34
C GLY A 209 -7.61 10.78 7.17
N LEU A 210 -7.77 9.46 7.12
CA LEU A 210 -8.75 8.71 7.92
C LEU A 210 -8.58 8.92 9.42
N ALA A 211 -7.35 9.11 9.90
CA ALA A 211 -7.09 9.37 11.32
C ALA A 211 -7.80 10.63 11.83
N LEU A 212 -7.88 11.69 11.04
CA LEU A 212 -8.61 12.90 11.38
C LEU A 212 -10.10 12.77 11.07
N GLU A 213 -10.45 12.21 9.91
CA GLU A 213 -11.84 12.10 9.47
C GLU A 213 -12.68 11.29 10.45
N LEU A 214 -12.22 10.09 10.86
CA LEU A 214 -12.91 9.25 11.85
C LEU A 214 -13.16 9.96 13.20
N GLN A 215 -12.22 10.82 13.62
CA GLN A 215 -12.41 11.62 14.84
C GLN A 215 -13.35 12.82 14.66
N SER A 216 -13.55 13.27 13.43
CA SER A 216 -14.33 14.47 13.11
C SER A 216 -15.77 14.16 12.72
N ARG A 217 -16.06 12.89 12.41
CA ARG A 217 -17.40 12.42 12.08
C ARG A 217 -18.32 12.36 13.32
N TYR A 218 -19.61 12.17 13.06
CA TYR A 218 -20.66 12.15 14.10
C TYR A 218 -20.37 11.17 15.25
N HIS A 219 -19.77 10.01 14.94
CA HIS A 219 -19.49 8.98 15.95
C HIS A 219 -18.16 9.19 16.68
N THR A 220 -17.30 10.10 16.24
CA THR A 220 -16.03 10.45 16.89
C THR A 220 -15.18 9.20 17.17
N THR A 221 -14.86 8.44 16.15
CA THR A 221 -14.11 7.17 16.29
C THR A 221 -12.62 7.43 16.51
N TYR A 222 -12.11 7.17 17.71
CA TYR A 222 -10.69 7.32 18.06
C TYR A 222 -9.88 6.08 17.70
N LEU A 223 -8.66 6.32 17.24
CA LEU A 223 -7.66 5.30 16.93
C LEU A 223 -6.59 5.20 18.03
N ASN A 224 -6.05 4.01 18.23
CA ASN A 224 -4.89 3.76 19.08
C ASN A 224 -3.57 3.91 18.32
N GLY A 225 -3.56 3.56 17.03
CA GLY A 225 -2.36 3.67 16.22
C GLY A 225 -2.60 3.74 14.72
N VAL A 226 -1.63 4.33 14.04
CA VAL A 226 -1.51 4.34 12.58
C VAL A 226 -0.14 3.81 12.22
N ILE A 227 -0.08 2.83 11.32
CA ILE A 227 1.16 2.28 10.78
C ILE A 227 1.27 2.66 9.31
N LEU A 228 2.36 3.36 8.98
CA LEU A 228 2.66 3.88 7.66
C LEU A 228 3.79 3.06 7.05
N VAL A 229 3.45 2.16 6.11
CA VAL A 229 4.40 1.30 5.43
C VAL A 229 4.84 1.97 4.14
N SER A 230 6.15 2.18 3.97
CA SER A 230 6.73 2.83 2.78
C SER A 230 5.96 4.12 2.40
N PRO A 231 5.92 5.12 3.29
CA PRO A 231 4.98 6.22 3.19
C PRO A 231 5.27 7.17 2.04
N THR A 232 4.20 7.75 1.49
CA THR A 232 4.27 8.93 0.63
C THR A 232 4.74 10.16 1.43
N GLY A 233 4.96 11.29 0.73
CA GLY A 233 5.34 12.55 1.39
C GLY A 233 4.25 13.20 2.24
N LEU A 234 3.02 12.70 2.24
CA LEU A 234 1.87 13.18 3.01
C LEU A 234 1.61 14.69 2.84
N GLY A 235 2.01 15.28 1.70
CA GLY A 235 1.92 16.72 1.43
C GLY A 235 2.98 17.56 2.16
N ILE A 236 3.99 16.96 2.77
CA ILE A 236 5.20 17.64 3.26
C ILE A 236 6.06 18.01 2.05
N ASP A 237 6.40 19.30 1.96
CA ASP A 237 7.16 19.84 0.84
C ASP A 237 8.61 19.31 0.82
N ARG A 238 9.00 18.76 -0.32
CA ARG A 238 10.33 18.22 -0.60
C ARG A 238 10.80 18.56 -2.01
N ASP A 239 10.19 19.57 -2.64
CA ASP A 239 10.52 19.92 -4.00
C ASP A 239 11.93 20.56 -4.12
N GLY A 240 12.52 20.44 -5.31
CA GLY A 240 13.81 21.03 -5.63
C GLY A 240 14.97 20.42 -4.84
N PRO A 241 15.87 21.26 -4.30
CA PRO A 241 17.12 20.82 -3.64
C PRO A 241 16.92 19.80 -2.50
N VAL A 242 15.83 19.92 -1.76
CA VAL A 242 15.51 18.99 -0.67
C VAL A 242 15.31 17.58 -1.20
N GLY A 243 14.39 17.39 -2.14
CA GLY A 243 14.13 16.06 -2.71
C GLY A 243 15.34 15.49 -3.45
N SER A 244 16.15 16.35 -4.09
CA SER A 244 17.39 15.91 -4.73
C SER A 244 18.42 15.38 -3.75
N ALA A 245 18.57 16.05 -2.61
CA ALA A 245 19.56 15.64 -1.59
C ALA A 245 19.13 14.36 -0.85
N LEU A 246 17.85 14.24 -0.50
CA LEU A 246 17.33 13.13 0.32
C LEU A 246 17.46 11.74 -0.35
N ARG A 247 17.76 11.69 -1.66
CA ARG A 247 18.00 10.43 -2.40
C ARG A 247 19.32 9.76 -2.04
N LEU A 248 20.34 10.53 -1.61
CA LEU A 248 21.69 10.01 -1.44
C LEU A 248 21.80 8.86 -0.41
N PRO A 249 21.13 8.86 0.74
CA PRO A 249 21.16 7.72 1.66
C PRO A 249 20.56 6.43 1.05
N TYR A 250 19.53 6.53 0.23
CA TYR A 250 18.99 5.39 -0.53
C TYR A 250 20.01 4.89 -1.58
N PHE A 251 20.69 5.79 -2.29
CA PHE A 251 21.74 5.40 -3.23
C PHE A 251 22.86 4.65 -2.50
N ALA A 252 23.25 5.12 -1.31
CA ALA A 252 24.26 4.47 -0.50
C ALA A 252 23.87 3.07 -0.05
N ALA A 253 22.66 2.91 0.46
CA ALA A 253 22.14 1.60 0.82
C ALA A 253 22.17 0.62 -0.36
N THR A 254 21.68 1.07 -1.52
CA THR A 254 21.64 0.25 -2.73
C THR A 254 23.03 -0.08 -3.27
N ALA A 255 23.94 0.87 -3.29
CA ALA A 255 25.32 0.66 -3.71
C ALA A 255 26.06 -0.32 -2.78
N TRP A 256 25.82 -0.20 -1.48
CA TRP A 256 26.33 -1.14 -0.47
C TRP A 256 25.83 -2.58 -0.74
N TYR A 257 24.55 -2.76 -0.98
CA TYR A 257 23.96 -4.08 -1.28
C TYR A 257 24.55 -4.73 -2.53
N HIS A 258 24.91 -3.93 -3.53
CA HIS A 258 25.46 -4.42 -4.80
C HIS A 258 26.99 -4.45 -4.88
N ASP A 259 27.69 -4.29 -3.76
CA ASP A 259 29.16 -4.27 -3.67
C ASP A 259 29.80 -3.22 -4.61
N LYS A 260 29.24 -1.99 -4.62
CA LYS A 260 29.67 -0.87 -5.47
C LYS A 260 30.39 0.26 -4.73
N LEU A 261 30.60 0.11 -3.44
CA LEU A 261 31.33 1.09 -2.62
C LEU A 261 32.82 0.75 -2.55
N ASP A 262 33.63 1.74 -2.15
CA ASP A 262 35.02 1.52 -1.81
C ASP A 262 35.16 0.58 -0.60
N ASP A 263 36.26 -0.14 -0.49
CA ASP A 263 36.54 -1.19 0.51
C ASP A 263 36.31 -0.76 1.97
N ASP A 264 36.58 0.49 2.30
CA ASP A 264 36.42 1.06 3.63
C ASP A 264 34.93 1.23 4.01
N LEU A 265 34.12 1.67 3.05
CA LEU A 265 32.67 1.83 3.23
C LEU A 265 31.93 0.50 3.09
N GLN A 266 32.37 -0.36 2.18
CA GLN A 266 31.74 -1.66 1.93
C GLN A 266 31.83 -2.60 3.16
N LYS A 267 32.86 -2.45 4.00
CA LYS A 267 33.06 -3.24 5.22
C LYS A 267 32.30 -2.71 6.44
N MET A 268 31.66 -1.55 6.32
CA MET A 268 30.81 -1.03 7.40
C MET A 268 29.52 -1.81 7.51
N GLU A 269 28.95 -1.95 8.70
CA GLU A 269 27.57 -2.36 8.86
C GLU A 269 26.66 -1.31 8.20
N LEU A 270 25.56 -1.77 7.55
CA LEU A 270 24.69 -0.89 6.79
C LEU A 270 24.22 0.32 7.59
N LEU A 271 23.79 0.13 8.84
CA LEU A 271 23.24 1.22 9.66
C LEU A 271 24.30 2.26 10.01
N ASP A 272 25.54 1.83 10.26
CA ASP A 272 26.66 2.74 10.55
C ASP A 272 27.02 3.59 9.32
N LEU A 273 27.01 2.96 8.12
CA LEU A 273 27.18 3.68 6.86
C LEU A 273 26.07 4.72 6.66
N LEU A 274 24.80 4.31 6.85
CA LEU A 274 23.67 5.20 6.64
C LEU A 274 23.67 6.39 7.59
N GLU A 275 24.09 6.23 8.85
CA GLU A 275 24.25 7.36 9.79
C GLU A 275 25.23 8.40 9.27
N VAL A 276 26.37 7.97 8.74
CA VAL A 276 27.38 8.88 8.15
C VAL A 276 26.83 9.58 6.92
N VAL A 277 26.16 8.86 6.03
CA VAL A 277 25.60 9.42 4.78
C VAL A 277 24.43 10.37 5.06
N GLU A 278 23.53 10.03 5.97
CA GLU A 278 22.43 10.90 6.40
C GLU A 278 22.95 12.24 6.94
N LYS A 279 24.00 12.18 7.77
CA LYS A 279 24.66 13.39 8.31
C LYS A 279 25.25 14.23 7.18
N PHE A 280 26.04 13.64 6.29
CA PHE A 280 26.59 14.36 5.13
C PHE A 280 25.49 14.96 4.26
N THR A 281 24.40 14.22 4.05
CA THR A 281 23.28 14.67 3.25
C THR A 281 22.67 15.97 3.78
N VAL A 282 22.46 16.06 5.08
CA VAL A 282 21.81 17.23 5.72
C VAL A 282 22.78 18.39 5.92
N GLU A 283 24.01 18.09 6.36
CA GLU A 283 24.97 19.13 6.79
C GLU A 283 25.80 19.72 5.64
N GLU A 284 26.02 18.96 4.54
CA GLU A 284 26.90 19.39 3.46
C GLU A 284 26.25 19.30 2.06
N PHE A 285 25.62 18.16 1.71
CA PHE A 285 25.12 17.93 0.37
C PHE A 285 23.92 18.82 0.04
N LEU A 286 22.93 18.89 0.91
CA LEU A 286 21.75 19.75 0.75
C LEU A 286 22.14 21.25 0.70
N PRO A 287 22.97 21.81 1.59
CA PRO A 287 23.48 23.18 1.46
C PRO A 287 24.18 23.44 0.13
N ALA A 288 25.00 22.51 -0.34
CA ALA A 288 25.71 22.67 -1.61
C ALA A 288 24.76 22.72 -2.83
N ILE A 289 23.77 21.82 -2.90
CA ILE A 289 22.76 21.83 -3.98
C ILE A 289 21.93 23.15 -3.94
N THR A 290 21.63 23.66 -2.76
CA THR A 290 20.85 24.90 -2.58
C THR A 290 21.53 26.12 -3.18
N LEU A 291 22.86 26.13 -3.28
CA LEU A 291 23.61 27.24 -3.89
C LEU A 291 23.39 27.34 -5.40
N GLY A 292 22.95 26.28 -6.09
CA GLY A 292 22.70 26.28 -7.52
C GLY A 292 23.93 26.72 -8.34
N ASN A 293 23.81 27.81 -9.11
CA ASN A 293 24.92 28.36 -9.88
C ASN A 293 25.89 29.24 -9.07
N SER A 294 25.59 29.49 -7.79
CA SER A 294 26.48 30.28 -6.89
C SER A 294 27.56 29.41 -6.21
N ILE A 295 27.47 28.07 -6.33
CA ILE A 295 28.52 27.19 -5.86
C ILE A 295 29.78 27.33 -6.71
N THR A 296 30.98 27.39 -6.08
CA THR A 296 32.23 27.41 -6.86
C THR A 296 32.51 26.04 -7.51
N ASP A 297 33.30 26.03 -8.59
CA ASP A 297 33.66 24.76 -9.28
C ASP A 297 34.44 23.82 -8.36
N GLU A 298 35.31 24.38 -7.51
CA GLU A 298 36.11 23.63 -6.52
C GLU A 298 35.20 22.94 -5.49
N LYS A 299 34.22 23.69 -4.92
CA LYS A 299 33.30 23.14 -3.92
C LYS A 299 32.35 22.14 -4.56
N ARG A 300 31.86 22.40 -5.78
CA ARG A 300 31.04 21.44 -6.55
C ARG A 300 31.79 20.13 -6.77
N LEU A 301 33.06 20.18 -7.18
CA LEU A 301 33.89 19.00 -7.38
C LEU A 301 34.17 18.25 -6.08
N GLU A 302 34.41 18.97 -4.98
CA GLU A 302 34.57 18.37 -3.66
C GLU A 302 33.36 17.56 -3.24
N ILE A 303 32.17 18.17 -3.30
CA ILE A 303 30.89 17.55 -2.95
C ILE A 303 30.59 16.36 -3.89
N ALA A 304 30.81 16.51 -5.19
CA ALA A 304 30.62 15.43 -6.16
C ALA A 304 31.50 14.22 -5.88
N LYS A 305 32.77 14.43 -5.44
CA LYS A 305 33.67 13.34 -5.05
C LYS A 305 33.18 12.59 -3.82
N ILE A 306 32.64 13.30 -2.82
CA ILE A 306 32.12 12.66 -1.59
C ILE A 306 30.83 11.88 -1.93
N ALA A 307 29.89 12.52 -2.65
CA ALA A 307 28.65 11.84 -3.07
C ALA A 307 28.92 10.62 -3.97
N SER A 308 29.95 10.67 -4.82
CA SER A 308 30.42 9.54 -5.61
C SER A 308 30.82 8.34 -4.75
N LYS A 309 31.58 8.56 -3.69
CA LYS A 309 32.00 7.50 -2.75
C LYS A 309 30.81 6.79 -2.10
N TYR A 310 29.77 7.56 -1.74
CA TYR A 310 28.59 7.00 -1.07
C TYR A 310 27.58 6.34 -2.02
N SER A 311 27.60 6.68 -3.31
CA SER A 311 26.58 6.21 -4.25
C SER A 311 27.02 5.11 -5.22
N GLY A 312 28.32 4.81 -5.29
CA GLY A 312 28.87 3.92 -6.32
C GLY A 312 28.85 4.50 -7.74
N LEU A 313 28.38 5.75 -7.92
CA LEU A 313 28.47 6.49 -9.17
C LEU A 313 29.79 7.26 -9.25
N SER A 314 30.19 7.71 -10.45
CA SER A 314 31.39 8.55 -10.59
C SER A 314 31.11 10.00 -10.19
N ALA A 315 32.17 10.74 -9.77
CA ALA A 315 32.06 12.18 -9.54
C ALA A 315 31.62 12.93 -10.81
N ARG A 316 31.93 12.41 -11.99
CA ARG A 316 31.50 12.94 -13.29
C ARG A 316 29.99 12.86 -13.45
N ASP A 317 29.34 11.77 -13.00
CA ASP A 317 27.88 11.64 -13.03
C ASP A 317 27.20 12.76 -12.20
N PHE A 318 27.73 13.10 -11.03
CA PHE A 318 27.21 14.22 -10.22
C PHE A 318 27.46 15.58 -10.88
N ILE A 319 28.63 15.83 -11.45
CA ILE A 319 28.93 17.09 -12.13
C ILE A 319 28.01 17.28 -13.34
N ASP A 320 27.83 16.25 -14.19
CA ASP A 320 27.04 16.33 -15.40
C ASP A 320 25.52 16.48 -15.11
N ASN A 321 25.08 16.07 -13.92
CA ASN A 321 23.72 16.26 -13.43
C ASN A 321 23.58 17.45 -12.46
N ASN A 322 24.55 18.34 -12.37
CA ASN A 322 24.52 19.51 -11.47
C ASN A 322 24.24 19.15 -10.00
N LEU A 323 24.76 18.04 -9.51
CA LEU A 323 24.56 17.39 -8.21
C LEU A 323 23.14 16.79 -8.03
N ASP A 324 22.21 16.97 -8.96
CA ASP A 324 20.84 16.45 -8.93
C ASP A 324 20.72 15.16 -9.76
N VAL A 325 21.28 14.06 -9.24
CA VAL A 325 21.14 12.74 -9.84
C VAL A 325 19.74 12.21 -9.59
N THR A 326 19.00 11.88 -10.66
CA THR A 326 17.65 11.33 -10.53
C THR A 326 17.66 9.84 -10.22
N ASP A 327 16.57 9.33 -9.62
CA ASP A 327 16.38 7.90 -9.36
C ASP A 327 16.48 7.07 -10.66
N GLN A 328 15.84 7.55 -11.74
CA GLN A 328 15.89 6.90 -13.04
C GLN A 328 17.31 6.74 -13.59
N TYR A 329 18.13 7.79 -13.42
CA TYR A 329 19.54 7.75 -13.79
C TYR A 329 20.31 6.73 -12.95
N PHE A 330 20.11 6.77 -11.62
CA PHE A 330 20.76 5.85 -10.69
C PHE A 330 20.40 4.39 -10.98
N TRP A 331 19.12 4.04 -11.15
CA TRP A 331 18.71 2.67 -11.48
C TRP A 331 19.26 2.17 -12.80
N LYS A 332 19.49 3.07 -13.74
CA LYS A 332 20.07 2.77 -15.04
C LYS A 332 21.59 2.61 -15.00
N LYS A 333 22.26 3.34 -14.09
CA LYS A 333 23.70 3.55 -14.14
C LYS A 333 24.51 2.66 -13.21
N LEU A 334 24.02 2.35 -12.02
CA LEU A 334 24.81 1.66 -10.98
C LEU A 334 25.41 0.33 -11.46
N LEU A 335 24.63 -0.50 -12.16
CA LEU A 335 25.07 -1.80 -12.68
C LEU A 335 25.27 -1.79 -14.20
N TYR A 336 25.52 -0.63 -14.78
CA TYR A 336 25.67 -0.44 -16.22
C TYR A 336 26.72 -1.37 -16.85
N ASP A 337 27.89 -1.48 -16.23
CA ASP A 337 29.02 -2.29 -16.74
C ASP A 337 28.73 -3.80 -16.65
N GLU A 338 27.81 -4.21 -15.81
CA GLU A 338 27.31 -5.58 -15.70
C GLU A 338 26.15 -5.87 -16.67
N GLY A 339 25.60 -4.85 -17.32
CA GLY A 339 24.46 -4.96 -18.24
C GLY A 339 23.10 -5.08 -17.57
N PHE A 340 22.98 -4.68 -16.30
CA PHE A 340 21.74 -4.73 -15.52
C PHE A 340 21.18 -3.35 -15.20
N ILE A 341 19.87 -3.30 -14.96
CA ILE A 341 19.14 -2.20 -14.33
C ILE A 341 18.61 -2.63 -12.96
N LEU A 342 18.31 -1.66 -12.12
CA LEU A 342 17.75 -1.89 -10.79
C LEU A 342 16.23 -1.76 -10.77
N GLY A 343 15.59 -2.47 -9.82
CA GLY A 343 14.20 -2.32 -9.49
C GLY A 343 13.89 -0.98 -8.80
N ARG A 344 12.72 -0.44 -9.09
CA ARG A 344 12.22 0.79 -8.47
C ARG A 344 11.65 0.55 -7.07
N LEU A 345 10.79 -0.47 -6.93
CA LEU A 345 10.16 -0.80 -5.64
C LEU A 345 11.11 -1.59 -4.73
N ASP A 346 12.09 -2.25 -5.30
CA ASP A 346 13.13 -2.95 -4.54
C ASP A 346 14.41 -3.01 -5.38
N SER A 347 15.37 -2.17 -5.04
CA SER A 347 16.63 -2.08 -5.82
C SER A 347 17.59 -3.25 -5.59
N ARG A 348 17.24 -4.25 -4.79
CA ARG A 348 17.95 -5.54 -4.75
C ARG A 348 17.70 -6.34 -6.03
N TYR A 349 16.52 -6.14 -6.67
CA TYR A 349 16.15 -6.80 -7.92
C TYR A 349 16.91 -6.20 -9.11
N ARG A 350 17.43 -7.09 -9.95
CA ARG A 350 18.15 -6.74 -11.18
C ARG A 350 17.35 -7.20 -12.39
N GLY A 351 17.33 -6.38 -13.43
CA GLY A 351 16.66 -6.68 -14.68
C GLY A 351 17.52 -6.38 -15.90
N ILE A 352 17.06 -6.86 -17.05
CA ILE A 352 17.70 -6.63 -18.34
C ILE A 352 16.85 -5.64 -19.11
N ASP A 353 17.43 -4.49 -19.47
CA ASP A 353 16.73 -3.50 -20.28
C ASP A 353 16.93 -3.78 -21.77
N LYS A 354 16.04 -3.25 -22.60
CA LYS A 354 16.14 -3.33 -24.06
C LYS A 354 17.42 -2.70 -24.60
N LYS A 355 17.92 -1.64 -23.93
CA LYS A 355 19.16 -0.94 -24.29
C LYS A 355 19.93 -0.57 -23.03
N ASN A 356 21.23 -0.78 -23.03
CA ASN A 356 22.07 -0.29 -21.93
C ASN A 356 22.18 1.24 -21.91
N SER A 357 22.19 1.89 -23.07
CA SER A 357 22.25 3.35 -23.20
C SER A 357 20.98 4.04 -22.74
N GLY A 358 21.12 5.30 -22.33
CA GLY A 358 20.01 6.16 -21.89
C GLY A 358 20.10 6.52 -20.42
N VAL A 359 19.15 7.33 -19.97
CA VAL A 359 19.11 7.91 -18.61
C VAL A 359 17.92 7.41 -17.78
N SER A 360 17.15 6.47 -18.31
CA SER A 360 15.98 5.89 -17.64
C SER A 360 15.85 4.40 -17.91
N VAL A 361 15.23 3.69 -16.98
CA VAL A 361 14.90 2.27 -17.12
C VAL A 361 13.63 2.06 -17.92
N GLY A 362 13.57 0.98 -18.70
CA GLY A 362 12.41 0.63 -19.54
C GLY A 362 11.39 -0.32 -18.86
N SER A 363 11.75 -0.93 -17.73
CA SER A 363 10.89 -1.85 -16.95
C SER A 363 11.27 -1.80 -15.47
N TYR A 364 10.45 -2.45 -14.65
CA TYR A 364 10.66 -2.62 -13.22
C TYR A 364 10.71 -4.11 -12.89
N PRO A 365 11.92 -4.70 -12.78
CA PRO A 365 12.11 -6.15 -12.69
C PRO A 365 11.40 -6.80 -11.49
N GLU A 366 11.23 -6.10 -10.39
CA GLU A 366 10.51 -6.57 -9.23
C GLU A 366 9.01 -6.75 -9.51
N LEU A 367 8.36 -5.82 -10.24
CA LEU A 367 6.95 -5.95 -10.62
C LEU A 367 6.76 -7.12 -11.60
N ASP A 368 7.67 -7.26 -12.56
CA ASP A 368 7.66 -8.38 -13.50
C ASP A 368 7.79 -9.73 -12.75
N ALA A 369 8.53 -9.76 -11.64
CA ALA A 369 8.68 -10.94 -10.79
C ALA A 369 7.46 -11.22 -9.91
N TRP A 370 6.72 -10.20 -9.43
CA TRP A 370 5.66 -10.37 -8.42
C TRP A 370 4.26 -10.48 -9.00
N ASP A 371 3.89 -9.67 -10.00
CA ASP A 371 2.50 -9.56 -10.48
C ASP A 371 1.93 -10.88 -10.96
N HIS A 372 2.75 -11.71 -11.61
CA HIS A 372 2.31 -13.02 -12.12
C HIS A 372 2.16 -14.08 -11.03
N ALA A 373 2.61 -13.85 -9.80
CA ALA A 373 2.47 -14.76 -8.68
C ALA A 373 1.29 -14.39 -7.76
N PHE A 374 1.11 -13.09 -7.45
CA PHE A 374 0.06 -12.62 -6.55
C PHE A 374 -1.35 -12.84 -7.12
N THR A 375 -1.57 -12.54 -8.38
CA THR A 375 -2.91 -12.66 -9.00
C THR A 375 -3.45 -14.08 -8.99
N PRO A 376 -2.73 -15.11 -9.49
CA PRO A 376 -3.22 -16.48 -9.45
C PRO A 376 -3.34 -17.01 -8.00
N ALA A 377 -2.44 -16.63 -7.09
CA ALA A 377 -2.53 -17.02 -5.69
C ALA A 377 -3.80 -16.47 -5.02
N MET A 378 -4.17 -15.19 -5.25
CA MET A 378 -5.39 -14.59 -4.74
C MET A 378 -6.63 -15.26 -5.33
N GLN A 379 -6.67 -15.54 -6.64
CA GLN A 379 -7.80 -16.21 -7.28
C GLN A 379 -7.99 -17.64 -6.72
N TYR A 380 -6.90 -18.36 -6.53
CA TYR A 380 -6.93 -19.69 -5.89
C TYR A 380 -7.48 -19.59 -4.47
N TYR A 381 -6.98 -18.63 -3.69
CA TYR A 381 -7.34 -18.43 -2.29
C TYR A 381 -8.83 -18.10 -2.12
N LEU A 382 -9.35 -17.15 -2.89
CA LEU A 382 -10.76 -16.79 -2.88
C LEU A 382 -11.66 -17.99 -3.18
N ASN A 383 -11.32 -18.76 -4.21
CA ASN A 383 -12.17 -19.86 -4.69
C ASN A 383 -12.09 -21.11 -3.81
N ASN A 384 -10.90 -21.46 -3.29
CA ASN A 384 -10.66 -22.79 -2.70
C ASN A 384 -10.58 -22.77 -1.17
N GLU A 385 -10.08 -21.68 -0.56
CA GLU A 385 -9.96 -21.58 0.90
C GLU A 385 -11.04 -20.69 1.51
N LEU A 386 -11.32 -19.52 0.91
CA LEU A 386 -12.36 -18.62 1.39
C LEU A 386 -13.75 -18.98 0.86
N ASN A 387 -13.84 -19.89 -0.10
CA ASN A 387 -15.09 -20.36 -0.73
C ASN A 387 -15.96 -19.20 -1.30
N TYR A 388 -15.33 -18.07 -1.64
CA TYR A 388 -15.98 -16.91 -2.23
C TYR A 388 -15.97 -17.02 -3.76
N LYS A 389 -17.03 -17.60 -4.31
CA LYS A 389 -17.15 -17.88 -5.75
C LYS A 389 -17.85 -16.73 -6.47
N THR A 390 -17.20 -16.20 -7.48
CA THR A 390 -17.71 -15.09 -8.27
C THR A 390 -17.23 -15.17 -9.73
N ASN A 391 -18.02 -14.62 -10.66
CA ASN A 391 -17.59 -14.41 -12.04
C ASN A 391 -16.98 -13.03 -12.29
N MET A 392 -16.86 -12.21 -11.25
CA MET A 392 -16.22 -10.89 -11.33
C MET A 392 -14.71 -11.02 -11.52
N ASN A 393 -14.14 -10.12 -12.31
CA ASN A 393 -12.68 -9.99 -12.38
C ASN A 393 -12.15 -9.34 -11.09
N TYR A 394 -11.10 -9.90 -10.54
CA TYR A 394 -10.34 -9.25 -9.48
C TYR A 394 -9.41 -8.21 -10.10
N ASN A 395 -9.72 -6.93 -9.91
CA ASN A 395 -8.94 -5.81 -10.45
C ASN A 395 -7.75 -5.53 -9.52
N VAL A 396 -6.59 -6.12 -9.79
CA VAL A 396 -5.35 -5.80 -9.04
C VAL A 396 -5.07 -4.31 -9.14
N TRP A 397 -5.21 -3.76 -10.35
CA TRP A 397 -5.18 -2.34 -10.65
C TRP A 397 -6.55 -1.89 -11.17
N GLY A 398 -7.20 -1.01 -10.45
CA GLY A 398 -8.54 -0.51 -10.77
C GLY A 398 -8.50 0.80 -11.56
N ASN A 399 -9.57 1.05 -12.33
CA ASN A 399 -9.74 2.36 -12.99
C ASN A 399 -10.33 3.37 -12.00
N VAL A 400 -9.45 4.17 -11.41
CA VAL A 400 -9.77 5.24 -10.46
C VAL A 400 -9.52 6.65 -11.05
N ARG A 401 -9.44 6.77 -12.36
CA ARG A 401 -9.20 8.05 -13.03
C ARG A 401 -10.49 8.72 -13.47
N PRO A 402 -10.53 10.08 -13.55
CA PRO A 402 -9.50 11.01 -13.04
C PRO A 402 -9.43 10.99 -11.52
N TRP A 403 -8.21 11.15 -10.98
CA TRP A 403 -7.98 11.23 -9.53
C TRP A 403 -7.77 12.68 -9.13
N ASN A 404 -8.60 13.19 -8.23
CA ASN A 404 -8.46 14.53 -7.68
C ASN A 404 -7.43 14.52 -6.53
N ARG A 405 -6.41 15.38 -6.62
CA ARG A 405 -5.35 15.55 -5.62
C ARG A 405 -5.52 16.81 -4.78
N ASP A 406 -6.64 17.50 -4.90
CA ASP A 406 -6.90 18.66 -4.07
C ASP A 406 -6.80 18.28 -2.59
N ASN A 407 -6.08 19.09 -1.82
CA ASN A 407 -5.83 18.88 -0.40
C ASN A 407 -5.07 17.57 -0.08
N ASP A 408 -4.02 17.24 -0.82
CA ASP A 408 -3.10 16.11 -0.54
C ASP A 408 -2.16 16.38 0.66
N ARG A 409 -2.63 17.12 1.68
CA ARG A 409 -1.87 17.48 2.89
C ARG A 409 -2.25 16.62 4.08
N THR A 410 -2.26 15.32 3.90
CA THR A 410 -2.72 14.36 4.91
C THR A 410 -1.77 14.22 6.10
N GLY A 411 -0.52 14.69 6.00
CA GLY A 411 0.37 14.87 7.13
C GLY A 411 -0.15 15.87 8.16
N ASP A 412 -0.76 16.98 7.69
CA ASP A 412 -1.43 17.94 8.59
C ASP A 412 -2.65 17.30 9.28
N ASN A 413 -3.41 16.46 8.54
CA ASN A 413 -4.54 15.72 9.11
C ASN A 413 -4.06 14.78 10.22
N LEU A 414 -2.99 14.01 9.97
CA LEU A 414 -2.42 13.10 10.95
C LEU A 414 -1.93 13.85 12.20
N ARG A 415 -1.22 14.98 12.02
CA ARG A 415 -0.78 15.83 13.11
C ARG A 415 -1.96 16.35 13.95
N GLN A 416 -3.03 16.80 13.29
CA GLN A 416 -4.23 17.27 13.99
C GLN A 416 -4.93 16.13 14.75
N ALA A 417 -5.02 14.95 14.15
CA ALA A 417 -5.57 13.77 14.81
C ALA A 417 -4.78 13.41 16.08
N MET A 418 -3.44 13.41 16.00
CA MET A 418 -2.56 13.18 17.15
C MET A 418 -2.70 14.26 18.24
N ALA A 419 -2.88 15.52 17.85
CA ALA A 419 -3.06 16.63 18.78
C ALA A 419 -4.40 16.53 19.56
N LYS A 420 -5.46 16.06 18.90
CA LYS A 420 -6.79 15.86 19.52
C LYS A 420 -6.85 14.57 20.34
N ASN A 421 -6.12 13.53 19.93
CA ASN A 421 -6.17 12.21 20.55
C ASN A 421 -4.81 11.87 21.18
N PRO A 422 -4.68 11.97 22.53
CA PRO A 422 -3.40 11.70 23.21
C PRO A 422 -2.99 10.21 23.17
N PHE A 423 -3.90 9.31 22.81
CA PHE A 423 -3.60 7.88 22.68
C PHE A 423 -3.11 7.49 21.29
N LEU A 424 -3.25 8.36 20.28
CA LEU A 424 -2.84 8.06 18.92
C LEU A 424 -1.31 8.09 18.79
N ASN A 425 -0.76 6.96 18.44
CA ASN A 425 0.65 6.79 18.12
C ASN A 425 0.82 6.45 16.62
N VAL A 426 2.00 6.77 16.07
CA VAL A 426 2.32 6.52 14.67
C VAL A 426 3.63 5.74 14.59
N MET A 427 3.64 4.66 13.81
CA MET A 427 4.84 3.93 13.45
C MET A 427 5.05 3.99 11.95
N ILE A 428 6.26 4.36 11.52
CA ILE A 428 6.69 4.31 10.13
C ILE A 428 7.56 3.07 9.95
N GLN A 429 7.29 2.31 8.90
CA GLN A 429 8.04 1.14 8.47
C GLN A 429 8.52 1.35 7.03
N SER A 430 9.84 1.30 6.77
CA SER A 430 10.41 1.56 5.45
C SER A 430 11.55 0.60 5.15
N GLY A 431 11.61 0.13 3.90
CA GLY A 431 12.76 -0.61 3.39
C GLY A 431 13.89 0.32 2.95
N TYR A 432 15.14 -0.04 3.24
CA TYR A 432 16.31 0.77 2.86
C TYR A 432 16.56 0.77 1.35
N TYR A 433 16.05 -0.23 0.62
CA TYR A 433 16.22 -0.39 -0.83
C TYR A 433 14.96 0.02 -1.63
N ASP A 434 14.03 0.74 -0.99
CA ASP A 434 12.84 1.30 -1.64
C ASP A 434 13.21 2.57 -2.41
N GLY A 435 13.20 2.50 -3.75
CA GLY A 435 13.43 3.66 -4.61
C GLY A 435 12.14 4.41 -4.98
N ALA A 436 10.97 3.93 -4.58
CA ALA A 436 9.69 4.58 -4.86
C ALA A 436 9.26 5.57 -3.77
N THR A 437 9.46 5.19 -2.52
CA THR A 437 9.21 6.02 -1.33
C THR A 437 10.37 5.81 -0.36
N GLN A 438 11.45 6.52 -0.60
CA GLN A 438 12.74 6.29 0.04
C GLN A 438 12.68 6.45 1.55
N TYR A 439 13.43 5.62 2.28
CA TYR A 439 13.38 5.58 3.73
C TYR A 439 13.79 6.92 4.39
N PHE A 440 14.74 7.66 3.77
CA PHE A 440 15.17 8.93 4.31
C PHE A 440 14.17 10.05 4.06
N ASP A 441 13.42 9.99 2.96
CA ASP A 441 12.22 10.79 2.73
C ASP A 441 11.15 10.56 3.82
N ALA A 442 10.99 9.29 4.24
CA ALA A 442 10.07 8.94 5.31
C ALA A 442 10.52 9.51 6.67
N LYS A 443 11.84 9.47 6.98
CA LYS A 443 12.40 10.14 8.16
C LYS A 443 12.19 11.65 8.12
N TYR A 444 12.45 12.28 6.98
CA TYR A 444 12.22 13.71 6.78
C TYR A 444 10.74 14.07 6.99
N THR A 445 9.84 13.31 6.40
CA THR A 445 8.39 13.47 6.59
C THR A 445 8.01 13.37 8.07
N MET A 446 8.54 12.37 8.79
CA MET A 446 8.30 12.20 10.23
C MET A 446 8.76 13.41 11.04
N TRP A 447 9.93 13.98 10.75
CA TRP A 447 10.43 15.18 11.43
C TRP A 447 9.53 16.40 11.19
N HIS A 448 8.85 16.48 10.03
CA HIS A 448 8.03 17.62 9.62
C HIS A 448 6.52 17.44 9.87
N ILE A 449 6.06 16.26 10.28
CA ILE A 449 4.68 16.08 10.77
C ILE A 449 4.47 16.91 12.05
N ASP A 450 5.42 16.90 12.98
CA ASP A 450 5.38 17.73 14.18
C ASP A 450 6.71 18.51 14.37
N PRO A 451 6.90 19.64 13.67
CA PRO A 451 8.11 20.45 13.81
C PRO A 451 8.31 21.01 15.23
N SER A 452 7.25 21.05 16.05
CA SER A 452 7.33 21.50 17.44
C SER A 452 8.02 20.48 18.36
N GLY A 453 8.09 19.21 17.95
CA GLY A 453 8.61 18.08 18.72
C GLY A 453 7.77 17.67 19.94
N LYS A 454 6.58 18.27 20.12
CA LYS A 454 5.71 17.97 21.29
C LYS A 454 5.09 16.59 21.26
N MET A 455 4.99 15.98 20.07
CA MET A 455 4.45 14.64 19.86
C MET A 455 5.54 13.63 19.48
N LYS A 456 6.82 14.02 19.58
CA LYS A 456 7.96 13.20 19.16
C LYS A 456 7.94 11.78 19.75
N ASP A 457 7.59 11.65 21.03
CA ASP A 457 7.57 10.36 21.73
C ASP A 457 6.46 9.41 21.24
N ARG A 458 5.53 9.90 20.40
CA ARG A 458 4.45 9.12 19.78
C ARG A 458 4.69 8.82 18.31
N LEU A 459 5.87 9.20 17.79
CA LEU A 459 6.32 8.91 16.44
C LEU A 459 7.52 7.96 16.50
N SER A 460 7.46 6.86 15.77
CA SER A 460 8.55 5.88 15.70
C SER A 460 8.88 5.50 14.26
N PHE A 461 10.14 5.19 14.01
CA PHE A 461 10.63 4.74 12.71
C PHE A 461 11.28 3.36 12.84
N LYS A 462 10.99 2.46 11.92
CA LYS A 462 11.58 1.14 11.79
C LYS A 462 12.05 0.95 10.34
N GLY A 463 13.32 0.59 10.17
CA GLY A 463 13.93 0.34 8.87
C GLY A 463 14.24 -1.13 8.67
N TYR A 464 14.18 -1.61 7.42
CA TYR A 464 14.35 -3.02 7.05
C TYR A 464 15.25 -3.16 5.83
N GLU A 465 16.01 -4.26 5.76
CA GLU A 465 16.92 -4.56 4.65
C GLU A 465 16.18 -5.14 3.43
N SER A 466 15.19 -4.41 2.97
CA SER A 466 14.31 -4.78 1.87
C SER A 466 13.83 -3.52 1.15
N GLY A 467 12.96 -3.67 0.13
CA GLY A 467 12.37 -2.55 -0.64
C GLY A 467 11.01 -2.10 -0.13
N HIS A 468 10.17 -1.63 -1.06
CA HIS A 468 8.84 -1.04 -0.84
C HIS A 468 7.88 -1.99 -0.12
N MET A 469 7.85 -3.23 -0.53
CA MET A 469 7.13 -4.33 0.13
C MET A 469 8.11 -5.09 1.04
N MET A 470 8.61 -4.42 2.10
CA MET A 470 9.69 -4.95 2.95
C MET A 470 9.35 -6.33 3.55
N TYR A 471 8.08 -6.62 3.72
CA TYR A 471 7.58 -7.88 4.24
C TYR A 471 7.73 -9.09 3.28
N LEU A 472 8.19 -8.91 2.04
CA LEU A 472 8.46 -10.03 1.14
C LEU A 472 9.76 -10.75 1.48
N ARG A 473 10.74 -10.09 2.10
CA ARG A 473 11.89 -10.76 2.67
C ARG A 473 11.51 -11.39 4.02
N ARG A 474 11.78 -12.68 4.19
CA ARG A 474 11.27 -13.46 5.34
C ARG A 474 11.73 -12.92 6.69
N GLU A 475 12.97 -12.49 6.81
CA GLU A 475 13.50 -11.92 8.04
C GLU A 475 12.78 -10.62 8.40
N ASP A 476 12.56 -9.75 7.41
CA ASP A 476 11.86 -8.48 7.59
C ASP A 476 10.36 -8.68 7.80
N LEU A 477 9.76 -9.72 7.19
CA LEU A 477 8.39 -10.14 7.52
C LEU A 477 8.24 -10.46 9.01
N LYS A 478 9.21 -11.22 9.57
CA LYS A 478 9.22 -11.54 10.99
C LYS A 478 9.42 -10.27 11.83
N ASN A 479 10.47 -9.53 11.56
CA ASN A 479 10.85 -8.36 12.36
C ASN A 479 9.77 -7.28 12.35
N SER A 480 9.18 -6.99 11.18
CA SER A 480 8.13 -5.99 11.04
C SER A 480 6.82 -6.37 11.75
N ASN A 481 6.46 -7.66 11.74
CA ASN A 481 5.31 -8.13 12.50
C ASN A 481 5.57 -8.17 14.02
N ASP A 482 6.82 -8.42 14.45
CA ASP A 482 7.21 -8.31 15.86
C ASP A 482 7.18 -6.83 16.32
N ASP A 483 7.61 -5.89 15.48
CA ASP A 483 7.46 -4.45 15.73
C ASP A 483 5.99 -4.04 15.85
N ILE A 484 5.07 -4.61 15.06
CA ILE A 484 3.63 -4.38 15.19
C ILE A 484 3.11 -4.91 16.54
N ARG A 485 3.56 -6.08 16.99
CA ARG A 485 3.18 -6.64 18.30
C ARG A 485 3.63 -5.72 19.44
N GLU A 486 4.85 -5.24 19.38
CA GLU A 486 5.39 -4.27 20.34
C GLU A 486 4.60 -2.96 20.31
N PHE A 487 4.32 -2.44 19.12
CA PHE A 487 3.53 -1.21 18.94
C PHE A 487 2.13 -1.35 19.56
N ILE A 488 1.42 -2.45 19.31
CA ILE A 488 0.11 -2.73 19.92
C ILE A 488 0.23 -2.74 21.45
N LYS A 489 1.22 -3.46 21.99
CA LYS A 489 1.44 -3.57 23.45
C LYS A 489 1.65 -2.20 24.09
N ASN A 490 2.37 -1.32 23.42
CA ASN A 490 2.74 0.00 23.95
C ASN A 490 1.65 1.07 23.74
N THR A 491 0.67 0.83 22.85
CA THR A 491 -0.34 1.83 22.47
C THR A 491 -1.75 1.52 22.98
N ILE A 492 -1.96 0.38 23.63
CA ILE A 492 -3.20 0.14 24.39
C ILE A 492 -3.08 0.84 25.74
N PRO A 493 -3.91 1.86 26.02
CA PRO A 493 -3.79 2.64 27.25
C PRO A 493 -4.12 1.81 28.48
N THR A 494 -3.26 1.90 29.50
CA THR A 494 -3.49 1.30 30.82
C THR A 494 -3.85 2.34 31.89
N VAL A 495 -3.77 3.63 31.55
CA VAL A 495 -4.05 4.77 32.40
C VAL A 495 -4.93 5.79 31.68
N PRO A 496 -5.68 6.65 32.41
CA PRO A 496 -6.46 7.73 31.80
C PRO A 496 -5.56 8.70 31.01
N ALA A 497 -6.16 9.28 29.96
CA ALA A 497 -5.50 10.33 29.19
C ALA A 497 -5.16 11.55 30.05
N LYS A 498 -3.99 12.13 29.84
CA LYS A 498 -3.63 13.47 30.32
C LYS A 498 -3.41 14.34 29.09
N TYR A 499 -4.12 15.44 29.01
CA TYR A 499 -4.01 16.44 27.95
C TYR A 499 -2.99 17.52 28.33
#